data_7ae9018889785c1d279b3b34fe008b48
#
_entry.id   7ae9018889785c1d279b3b34fe008b48
#
_cell.length_a   1.000
_cell.length_b   1.000
_cell.length_c   1.000
_cell.angle_alpha   90.00
_cell.angle_beta   90.00
_cell.angle_gamma   90.00
#
_symmetry.space_group_name_H-M   'P 1'
#
loop_
_entity.id
_entity.type
_entity.pdbx_description
1 polymer ?
#
loop_
_entity_poly.entity_id
_entity_poly.type
_entity_poly.pdbx_seq_one_letter_code
_entity_poly.pdbx_strand_id
1 'polypeptide(L)'
;EPVGSRTLSKSLGLSLSPATIRNIMSDLSDQGYLTQAHTSGGRIPTDKAYRFFVDSLIVADKLPEQLQKNIEGISSKGASAVQDLLINTSHLLAGLTKFASLVTAPKTSLSRLQHIEFIKISGDRILVILVTKSGLIKNRVIESQDQLSQEFLNSVSGFLNKKFNDHSLSEIRKQILDSMVEDKDRYNELLAQAIRLGKKAFELDQPVELFIDGQTNLLMNQRLYEEDAKTSLIQAFEQKSTIMEILDQTMESQGTRIYIGLENELGLQECSLITACYGNKHNMLGTIGVIGPTSMD
;
A
#
# COMPACT_ATOMS: atom_id res chain seq x y z
N GLU A 1 -10.15 -15.05 23.20
CA GLU A 1 -10.75 -16.13 24.01
C GLU A 1 -12.19 -15.79 24.40
N PRO A 2 -13.09 -16.80 24.47
CA PRO A 2 -14.46 -16.56 24.92
C PRO A 2 -14.49 -16.05 26.36
N VAL A 3 -15.21 -14.95 26.60
CA VAL A 3 -15.27 -14.30 27.92
C VAL A 3 -16.63 -14.51 28.58
N GLY A 4 -16.61 -14.95 29.82
CA GLY A 4 -17.83 -15.15 30.62
C GLY A 4 -18.23 -13.93 31.47
N SER A 5 -19.51 -13.80 31.79
CA SER A 5 -20.03 -12.67 32.58
C SER A 5 -19.37 -12.53 33.98
N ARG A 6 -18.96 -13.65 34.61
CA ARG A 6 -18.24 -13.62 35.88
C ARG A 6 -16.82 -13.02 35.73
N THR A 7 -16.15 -13.32 34.64
CA THR A 7 -14.79 -12.79 34.32
C THR A 7 -14.89 -11.30 34.09
N LEU A 8 -15.86 -10.85 33.26
CA LEU A 8 -16.12 -9.44 33.01
C LEU A 8 -16.46 -8.65 34.28
N SER A 9 -17.33 -9.21 35.15
CA SER A 9 -17.67 -8.56 36.41
C SER A 9 -16.45 -8.29 37.30
N LYS A 10 -15.47 -9.19 37.25
CA LYS A 10 -14.24 -9.02 38.05
C LYS A 10 -13.23 -8.07 37.40
N SER A 11 -13.11 -8.11 36.08
CA SER A 11 -12.08 -7.33 35.36
C SER A 11 -12.44 -5.86 35.19
N LEU A 12 -13.73 -5.54 35.03
CA LEU A 12 -14.16 -4.18 34.72
C LEU A 12 -14.23 -3.25 35.95
N GLY A 13 -14.09 -3.77 37.18
CA GLY A 13 -14.20 -2.96 38.40
C GLY A 13 -15.60 -2.27 38.56
N LEU A 14 -16.56 -2.62 37.70
CA LEU A 14 -17.90 -2.09 37.72
C LEU A 14 -18.72 -2.75 38.82
N SER A 15 -19.56 -1.97 39.50
CA SER A 15 -20.50 -2.46 40.53
C SER A 15 -21.69 -3.25 39.93
N LEU A 16 -21.52 -3.86 38.76
CA LEU A 16 -22.56 -4.66 38.09
C LEU A 16 -22.44 -6.12 38.47
N SER A 17 -23.62 -6.71 38.77
CA SER A 17 -23.70 -8.13 39.09
C SER A 17 -23.40 -9.01 37.85
N PRO A 18 -22.83 -10.22 38.04
CA PRO A 18 -22.67 -11.15 36.91
C PRO A 18 -23.97 -11.48 36.17
N ALA A 19 -25.13 -11.40 36.86
CA ALA A 19 -26.43 -11.59 36.24
C ALA A 19 -26.80 -10.44 35.31
N THR A 20 -26.57 -9.20 35.74
CA THR A 20 -26.76 -8.00 34.88
C THR A 20 -25.89 -8.06 33.65
N ILE A 21 -24.61 -8.38 33.80
CA ILE A 21 -23.67 -8.52 32.67
C ILE A 21 -24.14 -9.62 31.72
N ARG A 22 -24.65 -10.76 32.25
CA ARG A 22 -25.17 -11.83 31.40
C ARG A 22 -26.35 -11.36 30.54
N ASN A 23 -27.28 -10.59 31.14
CA ASN A 23 -28.42 -10.03 30.39
C ASN A 23 -27.96 -9.09 29.30
N ILE A 24 -27.02 -8.15 29.58
CA ILE A 24 -26.43 -7.27 28.57
C ILE A 24 -25.76 -8.09 27.46
N MET A 25 -24.98 -9.12 27.80
CA MET A 25 -24.35 -10.00 26.80
C MET A 25 -25.39 -10.76 25.96
N SER A 26 -26.56 -11.12 26.54
CA SER A 26 -27.65 -11.72 25.79
C SER A 26 -28.26 -10.74 24.80
N ASP A 27 -28.60 -9.52 25.25
CA ASP A 27 -29.13 -8.46 24.39
C ASP A 27 -28.18 -8.13 23.24
N LEU A 28 -26.86 -8.05 23.49
CA LEU A 28 -25.86 -7.85 22.47
C LEU A 28 -25.73 -9.03 21.49
N SER A 29 -25.98 -10.25 21.98
CA SER A 29 -26.04 -11.44 21.12
C SER A 29 -27.26 -11.43 20.21
N ASP A 30 -28.41 -11.05 20.73
CA ASP A 30 -29.67 -10.93 19.99
C ASP A 30 -29.56 -9.83 18.90
N GLN A 31 -28.75 -8.79 19.15
CA GLN A 31 -28.45 -7.74 18.21
C GLN A 31 -27.32 -8.13 17.23
N GLY A 32 -26.71 -9.31 17.37
CA GLY A 32 -25.68 -9.81 16.48
C GLY A 32 -24.27 -9.24 16.73
N TYR A 33 -24.02 -8.59 17.85
CA TYR A 33 -22.68 -8.11 18.23
C TYR A 33 -21.83 -9.20 18.91
N LEU A 34 -22.46 -10.14 19.60
CA LEU A 34 -21.75 -11.24 20.26
C LEU A 34 -22.26 -12.58 19.72
N THR A 35 -21.37 -13.56 19.68
CA THR A 35 -21.72 -14.94 19.36
C THR A 35 -21.18 -15.90 20.43
N GLN A 36 -21.71 -17.10 20.46
CA GLN A 36 -21.31 -18.14 21.41
C GLN A 36 -20.38 -19.13 20.72
N ALA A 37 -19.15 -19.25 21.19
CA ALA A 37 -18.17 -20.17 20.61
C ALA A 37 -18.56 -21.65 20.82
N HIS A 38 -19.13 -21.97 21.99
CA HIS A 38 -19.62 -23.32 22.34
C HIS A 38 -20.78 -23.22 23.35
N THR A 39 -21.63 -24.25 23.42
CA THR A 39 -22.85 -24.29 24.27
C THR A 39 -22.65 -23.99 25.76
N SER A 40 -21.43 -24.18 26.29
CA SER A 40 -21.06 -23.89 27.68
C SER A 40 -20.05 -22.76 27.85
N GLY A 41 -19.64 -22.11 26.74
CA GLY A 41 -18.58 -21.12 26.72
C GLY A 41 -19.06 -19.70 26.96
N GLY A 42 -18.10 -18.77 27.10
CA GLY A 42 -18.33 -17.33 27.08
C GLY A 42 -18.85 -16.83 25.73
N ARG A 43 -18.86 -15.52 25.57
CA ARG A 43 -19.17 -14.85 24.30
C ARG A 43 -17.91 -14.33 23.65
N ILE A 44 -17.92 -14.29 22.31
CA ILE A 44 -16.88 -13.66 21.49
C ILE A 44 -17.54 -12.56 20.63
N PRO A 45 -16.81 -11.46 20.35
CA PRO A 45 -17.28 -10.42 19.42
C PRO A 45 -17.44 -10.97 18.00
N THR A 46 -18.40 -10.45 17.27
CA THR A 46 -18.55 -10.65 15.82
C THR A 46 -17.84 -9.54 15.05
N ASP A 47 -17.68 -9.68 13.72
CA ASP A 47 -17.13 -8.61 12.85
C ASP A 47 -17.94 -7.31 13.03
N LYS A 48 -19.26 -7.41 13.21
CA LYS A 48 -20.13 -6.26 13.52
C LYS A 48 -19.73 -5.56 14.81
N ALA A 49 -19.33 -6.30 15.85
CA ALA A 49 -18.87 -5.70 17.10
C ALA A 49 -17.52 -5.01 16.93
N TYR A 50 -16.59 -5.63 16.23
CA TYR A 50 -15.30 -5.01 15.92
C TYR A 50 -15.48 -3.74 15.08
N ARG A 51 -16.36 -3.75 14.07
CA ARG A 51 -16.69 -2.56 13.27
C ARG A 51 -17.24 -1.43 14.15
N PHE A 52 -18.20 -1.73 15.01
CA PHE A 52 -18.76 -0.75 15.93
C PHE A 52 -17.68 -0.17 16.88
N PHE A 53 -16.78 -1.03 17.38
CA PHE A 53 -15.67 -0.60 18.24
C PHE A 53 -14.73 0.36 17.49
N VAL A 54 -14.32 0.00 16.29
CA VAL A 54 -13.44 0.82 15.46
C VAL A 54 -14.05 2.17 15.12
N ASP A 55 -15.33 2.20 14.73
CA ASP A 55 -15.99 3.42 14.25
C ASP A 55 -16.40 4.37 15.39
N SER A 56 -16.62 3.83 16.59
CA SER A 56 -17.26 4.61 17.67
C SER A 56 -16.42 4.73 18.94
N LEU A 57 -15.56 3.77 19.24
CA LEU A 57 -14.90 3.67 20.55
C LEU A 57 -13.38 3.77 20.48
N ILE A 58 -12.76 3.47 19.31
CA ILE A 58 -11.31 3.50 19.21
C ILE A 58 -10.82 4.95 19.20
N VAL A 59 -9.89 5.25 20.08
CA VAL A 59 -9.17 6.51 20.11
C VAL A 59 -7.71 6.19 19.87
N ALA A 60 -7.14 6.76 18.81
CA ALA A 60 -5.73 6.53 18.52
C ALA A 60 -4.86 7.20 19.60
N ASP A 61 -4.17 6.38 20.38
CA ASP A 61 -3.21 6.85 21.37
C ASP A 61 -1.96 7.43 20.70
N LYS A 62 -1.30 8.35 21.43
CA LYS A 62 0.00 8.84 20.98
C LYS A 62 1.03 7.72 21.07
N LEU A 63 1.80 7.57 20.01
CA LEU A 63 2.90 6.60 20.01
C LEU A 63 3.88 6.89 21.15
N PRO A 64 4.34 5.86 21.88
CA PRO A 64 5.41 6.00 22.85
C PRO A 64 6.66 6.63 22.24
N GLU A 65 7.34 7.51 22.98
CA GLU A 65 8.53 8.23 22.47
C GLU A 65 9.61 7.28 21.91
N GLN A 66 9.77 6.10 22.50
CA GLN A 66 10.73 5.12 22.03
C GLN A 66 10.38 4.60 20.62
N LEU A 67 9.10 4.40 20.34
CA LEU A 67 8.64 3.99 19.01
C LEU A 67 8.80 5.11 18.00
N GLN A 68 8.52 6.38 18.39
CA GLN A 68 8.74 7.53 17.52
C GLN A 68 10.22 7.63 17.11
N LYS A 69 11.15 7.49 18.06
CA LYS A 69 12.60 7.49 17.79
C LYS A 69 13.03 6.35 16.86
N ASN A 70 12.44 5.16 17.00
CA ASN A 70 12.73 4.04 16.13
C ASN A 70 12.29 4.31 14.69
N ILE A 71 11.12 4.93 14.52
CA ILE A 71 10.59 5.32 13.20
C ILE A 71 11.47 6.42 12.56
N GLU A 72 11.82 7.46 13.33
CA GLU A 72 12.71 8.53 12.88
C GLU A 72 14.10 8.00 12.50
N GLY A 73 14.60 6.99 13.23
CA GLY A 73 15.89 6.35 12.98
C GLY A 73 16.00 5.64 11.62
N ILE A 74 14.90 5.25 11.00
CA ILE A 74 14.91 4.70 9.62
C ILE A 74 15.25 5.79 8.62
N SER A 75 14.64 6.95 8.77
CA SER A 75 14.85 8.10 7.89
C SER A 75 16.29 8.66 8.00
N SER A 76 16.90 8.56 9.18
CA SER A 76 18.24 9.12 9.46
C SER A 76 19.40 8.21 9.04
N LYS A 77 19.18 6.90 8.85
CA LYS A 77 20.23 5.93 8.49
C LYS A 77 20.64 5.95 7.02
N GLY A 78 20.27 7.01 6.28
CA GLY A 78 20.76 7.23 4.93
C GLY A 78 20.44 6.07 3.98
N ALA A 79 19.16 5.73 3.84
CA ALA A 79 18.74 4.84 2.76
C ALA A 79 19.22 5.44 1.43
N SER A 80 20.19 4.79 0.79
CA SER A 80 20.78 5.28 -0.45
C SER A 80 19.82 5.22 -1.63
N ALA A 81 18.72 4.47 -1.49
CA ALA A 81 17.67 4.35 -2.46
C ALA A 81 16.29 4.29 -1.78
N VAL A 82 15.25 4.76 -2.49
CA VAL A 82 13.85 4.69 -2.02
C VAL A 82 13.44 3.25 -1.72
N GLN A 83 13.92 2.28 -2.49
CA GLN A 83 13.66 0.85 -2.25
C GLN A 83 14.14 0.39 -0.88
N ASP A 84 15.34 0.76 -0.46
CA ASP A 84 15.88 0.41 0.86
C ASP A 84 14.98 0.99 1.98
N LEU A 85 14.48 2.22 1.80
CA LEU A 85 13.56 2.84 2.74
C LEU A 85 12.26 2.04 2.86
N LEU A 86 11.68 1.60 1.74
CA LEU A 86 10.43 0.83 1.71
C LEU A 86 10.60 -0.55 2.37
N ILE A 87 11.71 -1.24 2.07
CA ILE A 87 12.07 -2.52 2.68
C ILE A 87 12.23 -2.36 4.19
N ASN A 88 13.01 -1.36 4.64
CA ASN A 88 13.24 -1.10 6.06
C ASN A 88 11.94 -0.72 6.78
N THR A 89 11.06 0.01 6.13
CA THR A 89 9.72 0.35 6.66
C THR A 89 8.87 -0.90 6.84
N SER A 90 8.87 -1.80 5.85
CA SER A 90 8.17 -3.08 5.93
C SER A 90 8.71 -3.93 7.09
N HIS A 91 10.03 -4.08 7.21
CA HIS A 91 10.66 -4.79 8.32
C HIS A 91 10.32 -4.19 9.70
N LEU A 92 10.39 -2.87 9.83
CA LEU A 92 10.04 -2.21 11.10
C LEU A 92 8.58 -2.46 11.46
N LEU A 93 7.67 -2.28 10.52
CA LEU A 93 6.24 -2.41 10.74
C LEU A 93 5.89 -3.85 11.15
N ALA A 94 6.42 -4.86 10.46
CA ALA A 94 6.27 -6.27 10.83
C ALA A 94 6.91 -6.59 12.20
N GLY A 95 8.06 -6.00 12.49
CA GLY A 95 8.75 -6.17 13.77
C GLY A 95 8.00 -5.58 14.96
N LEU A 96 7.36 -4.42 14.80
CA LEU A 96 6.57 -3.74 15.82
C LEU A 96 5.22 -4.41 16.07
N THR A 97 4.51 -4.72 15.00
CA THR A 97 3.15 -5.28 15.09
C THR A 97 3.14 -6.78 15.37
N LYS A 98 4.23 -7.49 15.03
CA LYS A 98 4.29 -8.96 14.99
C LYS A 98 3.30 -9.60 14.02
N PHE A 99 2.88 -8.85 13.00
CA PHE A 99 1.97 -9.26 11.95
C PHE A 99 2.63 -9.09 10.57
N ALA A 100 1.91 -9.41 9.51
CA ALA A 100 2.40 -9.17 8.15
C ALA A 100 2.23 -7.70 7.79
N SER A 101 3.28 -7.10 7.24
CA SER A 101 3.28 -5.73 6.75
C SER A 101 3.24 -5.68 5.23
N LEU A 102 2.62 -4.67 4.70
CA LEU A 102 2.49 -4.37 3.29
C LEU A 102 2.96 -2.94 3.03
N VAL A 103 3.85 -2.74 2.07
CA VAL A 103 4.28 -1.41 1.67
C VAL A 103 4.31 -1.36 0.14
N THR A 104 3.54 -0.47 -0.47
CA THR A 104 3.61 -0.28 -1.92
C THR A 104 4.73 0.69 -2.28
N ALA A 105 5.40 0.46 -3.40
CA ALA A 105 6.25 1.49 -3.98
C ALA A 105 5.40 2.71 -4.40
N PRO A 106 5.99 3.91 -4.46
CA PRO A 106 5.29 5.08 -4.98
C PRO A 106 4.69 4.81 -6.36
N LYS A 107 3.41 5.14 -6.55
CA LYS A 107 2.77 5.03 -7.88
C LYS A 107 3.51 5.91 -8.86
N THR A 108 4.16 5.28 -9.82
CA THR A 108 4.95 5.98 -10.85
C THR A 108 4.10 6.99 -11.62
N SER A 109 2.84 6.66 -11.90
CA SER A 109 1.91 7.53 -12.62
C SER A 109 1.65 8.88 -11.94
N LEU A 110 1.65 8.92 -10.61
CA LEU A 110 1.45 10.13 -9.80
C LEU A 110 2.76 10.87 -9.52
N SER A 111 3.90 10.22 -9.73
CA SER A 111 5.22 10.82 -9.51
C SER A 111 5.46 11.93 -10.53
N ARG A 112 6.02 13.08 -10.07
CA ARG A 112 6.35 14.21 -10.92
C ARG A 112 7.74 14.05 -11.51
N LEU A 113 7.88 14.33 -12.80
CA LEU A 113 9.15 14.28 -13.51
C LEU A 113 10.11 15.34 -12.94
N GLN A 114 11.32 14.93 -12.58
CA GLN A 114 12.43 15.80 -12.27
C GLN A 114 13.42 15.84 -13.43
N HIS A 115 13.76 14.68 -13.99
CA HIS A 115 14.72 14.56 -15.07
C HIS A 115 14.49 13.30 -15.89
N ILE A 116 14.71 13.41 -17.22
CA ILE A 116 14.75 12.27 -18.13
C ILE A 116 15.99 12.35 -19.00
N GLU A 117 16.65 11.24 -19.20
CA GLU A 117 17.85 11.14 -20.04
C GLU A 117 17.80 9.91 -20.95
N PHE A 118 18.26 10.08 -22.18
CA PHE A 118 18.38 9.02 -23.17
C PHE A 118 19.87 8.81 -23.51
N ILE A 119 20.35 7.60 -23.28
CA ILE A 119 21.76 7.23 -23.48
C ILE A 119 21.83 6.12 -24.52
N LYS A 120 22.57 6.33 -25.59
CA LYS A 120 22.83 5.31 -26.59
C LYS A 120 23.76 4.23 -26.00
N ILE A 121 23.30 2.98 -25.99
CA ILE A 121 24.10 1.87 -25.51
C ILE A 121 24.85 1.23 -26.68
N SER A 122 24.12 0.68 -27.66
CA SER A 122 24.70 0.02 -28.83
C SER A 122 23.65 -0.16 -29.92
N GLY A 123 23.99 0.08 -31.17
CA GLY A 123 23.11 -0.13 -32.32
C GLY A 123 21.82 0.68 -32.19
N ASP A 124 20.70 -0.02 -32.04
CA ASP A 124 19.35 0.48 -31.93
C ASP A 124 18.84 0.59 -30.47
N ARG A 125 19.68 0.23 -29.49
CA ARG A 125 19.29 0.21 -28.06
C ARG A 125 19.64 1.52 -27.37
N ILE A 126 18.66 2.08 -26.68
CA ILE A 126 18.74 3.33 -25.94
C ILE A 126 18.34 3.05 -24.49
N LEU A 127 19.19 3.41 -23.53
CA LEU A 127 18.85 3.42 -22.12
C LEU A 127 18.09 4.72 -21.81
N VAL A 128 16.91 4.59 -21.25
CA VAL A 128 16.15 5.71 -20.69
C VAL A 128 16.33 5.70 -19.19
N ILE A 129 16.76 6.83 -18.63
CA ILE A 129 16.81 7.06 -17.19
C ILE A 129 15.78 8.11 -16.84
N LEU A 130 14.85 7.79 -15.97
CA LEU A 130 13.81 8.67 -15.49
C LEU A 130 13.98 8.87 -13.99
N VAL A 131 14.09 10.14 -13.59
CA VAL A 131 14.19 10.56 -12.18
C VAL A 131 12.96 11.37 -11.83
N THR A 132 12.32 11.02 -10.74
CA THR A 132 11.14 11.73 -10.21
C THR A 132 11.52 12.64 -9.03
N LYS A 133 10.71 13.65 -8.72
CA LYS A 133 10.89 14.51 -7.55
C LYS A 133 10.79 13.76 -6.22
N SER A 134 10.14 12.60 -6.19
CA SER A 134 10.13 11.70 -5.03
C SER A 134 11.42 10.91 -4.84
N GLY A 135 12.42 11.10 -5.74
CA GLY A 135 13.70 10.36 -5.70
C GLY A 135 13.62 8.96 -6.30
N LEU A 136 12.50 8.57 -6.90
CA LEU A 136 12.40 7.31 -7.62
C LEU A 136 13.19 7.41 -8.92
N ILE A 137 14.14 6.47 -9.11
CA ILE A 137 14.91 6.32 -10.34
C ILE A 137 14.41 5.08 -11.07
N LYS A 138 13.97 5.25 -12.31
CA LYS A 138 13.63 4.13 -13.20
C LYS A 138 14.53 4.14 -14.41
N ASN A 139 14.99 2.96 -14.80
CA ASN A 139 15.74 2.77 -16.03
C ASN A 139 15.05 1.72 -16.91
N ARG A 140 15.17 1.91 -18.22
CA ARG A 140 14.63 0.97 -19.21
C ARG A 140 15.46 1.05 -20.49
N VAL A 141 15.68 -0.10 -21.11
CA VAL A 141 16.23 -0.16 -22.46
C VAL A 141 15.07 -0.20 -23.45
N ILE A 142 15.06 0.73 -24.41
CA ILE A 142 14.12 0.77 -25.52
C ILE A 142 14.86 0.55 -26.83
N GLU A 143 14.17 0.00 -27.82
CA GLU A 143 14.70 -0.15 -29.18
C GLU A 143 14.17 0.95 -30.08
N SER A 144 15.06 1.56 -30.87
CA SER A 144 14.73 2.55 -31.89
C SER A 144 15.05 1.96 -33.25
N GLN A 145 14.10 2.02 -34.19
CA GLN A 145 14.36 1.61 -35.58
C GLN A 145 15.27 2.58 -36.31
N ASP A 146 15.40 3.81 -35.80
CA ASP A 146 16.24 4.86 -36.37
C ASP A 146 17.61 4.83 -35.69
N GLN A 147 18.67 4.99 -36.48
CA GLN A 147 20.05 5.15 -35.97
C GLN A 147 20.23 6.55 -35.41
N LEU A 148 19.77 6.79 -34.17
CA LEU A 148 19.86 8.09 -33.54
C LEU A 148 21.27 8.36 -33.01
N SER A 149 21.79 9.58 -33.17
CA SER A 149 23.02 10.02 -32.56
C SER A 149 22.83 10.39 -31.10
N GLN A 150 23.88 10.33 -30.28
CA GLN A 150 23.81 10.78 -28.89
C GLN A 150 23.44 12.27 -28.76
N GLU A 151 23.97 13.10 -29.68
CA GLU A 151 23.63 14.54 -29.70
C GLU A 151 22.13 14.78 -29.92
N PHE A 152 21.51 14.00 -30.80
CA PHE A 152 20.08 14.04 -31.02
C PHE A 152 19.30 13.60 -29.75
N LEU A 153 19.72 12.52 -29.10
CA LEU A 153 19.13 12.05 -27.86
C LEU A 153 19.24 13.09 -26.73
N ASN A 154 20.36 13.80 -26.65
CA ASN A 154 20.53 14.90 -25.70
C ASN A 154 19.55 16.05 -25.98
N SER A 155 19.34 16.36 -27.26
CA SER A 155 18.34 17.39 -27.66
C SER A 155 16.92 17.00 -27.27
N VAL A 156 16.56 15.73 -27.47
CA VAL A 156 15.25 15.16 -27.05
C VAL A 156 15.10 15.22 -25.53
N SER A 157 16.14 14.81 -24.79
CA SER A 157 16.15 14.89 -23.32
C SER A 157 15.93 16.34 -22.85
N GLY A 158 16.67 17.29 -23.42
CA GLY A 158 16.54 18.71 -23.09
C GLY A 158 15.13 19.26 -23.38
N PHE A 159 14.56 18.89 -24.53
CA PHE A 159 13.19 19.27 -24.88
C PHE A 159 12.15 18.72 -23.90
N LEU A 160 12.20 17.42 -23.60
CA LEU A 160 11.24 16.78 -22.68
C LEU A 160 11.38 17.33 -21.27
N ASN A 161 12.62 17.52 -20.78
CA ASN A 161 12.86 18.12 -19.47
C ASN A 161 12.32 19.53 -19.38
N LYS A 162 12.50 20.36 -20.41
CA LYS A 162 11.97 21.74 -20.44
C LYS A 162 10.46 21.77 -20.49
N LYS A 163 9.85 20.89 -21.31
CA LYS A 163 8.40 20.87 -21.54
C LYS A 163 7.63 20.26 -20.35
N PHE A 164 8.16 19.21 -19.74
CA PHE A 164 7.44 18.37 -18.78
C PHE A 164 7.99 18.39 -17.36
N ASN A 165 8.92 19.28 -17.05
CA ASN A 165 9.37 19.43 -15.67
C ASN A 165 8.19 19.69 -14.74
N ASP A 166 8.15 18.95 -13.64
CA ASP A 166 7.09 19.04 -12.62
C ASP A 166 5.68 18.57 -13.05
N HIS A 167 5.53 17.98 -14.22
CA HIS A 167 4.29 17.30 -14.61
C HIS A 167 4.29 15.88 -14.06
N SER A 168 3.11 15.35 -13.72
CA SER A 168 2.98 13.94 -13.39
C SER A 168 3.21 13.07 -14.63
N LEU A 169 3.72 11.85 -14.43
CA LEU A 169 3.97 10.95 -15.56
C LEU A 169 2.69 10.56 -16.30
N SER A 170 1.54 10.56 -15.63
CA SER A 170 0.22 10.37 -16.25
C SER A 170 -0.19 11.55 -17.14
N GLU A 171 0.04 12.80 -16.68
CA GLU A 171 -0.20 14.00 -17.49
C GLU A 171 0.70 14.05 -18.72
N ILE A 172 1.99 13.71 -18.55
CA ILE A 172 2.95 13.63 -19.66
C ILE A 172 2.48 12.60 -20.70
N ARG A 173 2.10 11.40 -20.24
CA ARG A 173 1.60 10.33 -21.12
C ARG A 173 0.38 10.80 -21.90
N LYS A 174 -0.59 11.43 -21.22
CA LYS A 174 -1.80 11.97 -21.85
C LYS A 174 -1.46 13.02 -22.91
N GLN A 175 -0.62 14.01 -22.57
CA GLN A 175 -0.22 15.07 -23.50
C GLN A 175 0.56 14.53 -24.71
N ILE A 176 1.41 13.51 -24.51
CA ILE A 176 2.13 12.84 -25.61
C ILE A 176 1.13 12.13 -26.55
N LEU A 177 0.15 11.40 -25.98
CA LEU A 177 -0.87 10.72 -26.77
C LEU A 177 -1.77 11.71 -27.54
N ASP A 178 -2.20 12.77 -26.87
CA ASP A 178 -3.02 13.81 -27.49
C ASP A 178 -2.26 14.50 -28.64
N SER A 179 -0.96 14.81 -28.45
CA SER A 179 -0.11 15.39 -29.50
C SER A 179 0.11 14.46 -30.71
N MET A 180 -0.05 13.15 -30.57
CA MET A 180 0.00 12.21 -31.69
C MET A 180 -1.28 12.22 -32.54
N VAL A 181 -2.40 12.65 -32.00
CA VAL A 181 -3.70 12.68 -32.68
C VAL A 181 -3.90 13.98 -33.47
N GLU A 182 -3.41 15.11 -32.95
CA GLU A 182 -3.70 16.43 -33.47
C GLU A 182 -2.79 16.89 -34.64
N ASP A 183 -1.57 16.35 -34.79
CA ASP A 183 -0.57 16.93 -35.67
C ASP A 183 0.09 15.92 -36.63
N LYS A 184 -0.61 15.61 -37.72
CA LYS A 184 0.00 14.90 -38.87
C LYS A 184 0.81 15.78 -39.83
N ASP A 185 0.65 17.09 -39.78
CA ASP A 185 1.11 17.93 -40.89
C ASP A 185 2.05 19.12 -40.57
N ARG A 186 2.46 19.35 -39.33
CA ARG A 186 3.17 20.61 -39.01
C ARG A 186 4.39 20.57 -38.12
N TYR A 187 4.90 19.42 -37.71
CA TYR A 187 6.03 19.40 -36.76
C TYR A 187 7.34 18.89 -37.33
N ASN A 188 8.42 19.60 -36.92
CA ASN A 188 9.80 19.29 -37.15
C ASN A 188 10.05 17.81 -36.76
N GLU A 189 10.80 17.08 -37.57
CA GLU A 189 11.17 15.66 -37.40
C GLU A 189 11.69 15.33 -35.98
N LEU A 190 12.36 16.28 -35.35
CA LEU A 190 12.83 16.22 -33.98
C LEU A 190 11.68 16.05 -32.97
N LEU A 191 10.58 16.79 -33.13
CA LEU A 191 9.44 16.70 -32.22
C LEU A 191 8.70 15.37 -32.38
N ALA A 192 8.51 14.90 -33.63
CA ALA A 192 7.88 13.61 -33.88
C ALA A 192 8.68 12.44 -33.30
N GLN A 193 10.01 12.49 -33.39
CA GLN A 193 10.89 11.48 -32.79
C GLN A 193 10.92 11.62 -31.26
N ALA A 194 10.94 12.84 -30.71
CA ALA A 194 10.84 13.08 -29.27
C ALA A 194 9.54 12.52 -28.68
N ILE A 195 8.42 12.71 -29.39
CA ILE A 195 7.13 12.15 -28.99
C ILE A 195 7.16 10.61 -29.02
N ARG A 196 7.74 10.00 -30.08
CA ARG A 196 7.87 8.53 -30.18
C ARG A 196 8.74 7.95 -29.09
N LEU A 197 9.89 8.54 -28.81
CA LEU A 197 10.79 8.13 -27.74
C LEU A 197 10.15 8.36 -26.37
N GLY A 198 9.50 9.51 -26.19
CA GLY A 198 8.75 9.82 -24.97
C GLY A 198 7.65 8.78 -24.72
N LYS A 199 6.85 8.42 -25.74
CA LYS A 199 5.84 7.36 -25.60
C LYS A 199 6.47 6.07 -25.06
N LYS A 200 7.52 5.57 -25.70
CA LYS A 200 8.23 4.36 -25.25
C LYS A 200 8.82 4.51 -23.84
N ALA A 201 9.33 5.71 -23.51
CA ALA A 201 9.90 5.98 -22.20
C ALA A 201 8.83 6.01 -21.08
N PHE A 202 7.68 6.59 -21.36
CA PHE A 202 6.58 6.74 -20.39
C PHE A 202 5.54 5.60 -20.43
N GLU A 203 5.67 4.63 -21.33
CA GLU A 203 4.97 3.33 -21.31
C GLU A 203 5.46 2.41 -20.18
N LEU A 204 5.90 2.99 -19.06
CA LEU A 204 6.40 2.27 -17.90
C LEU A 204 5.23 1.69 -17.06
N ASP A 205 4.40 0.86 -17.67
CA ASP A 205 3.45 0.02 -16.95
C ASP A 205 4.22 -1.17 -16.31
N GLN A 206 5.07 -0.87 -15.33
CA GLN A 206 5.48 -1.90 -14.41
C GLN A 206 4.46 -1.98 -13.28
N PRO A 207 4.04 -3.18 -12.88
CA PRO A 207 3.20 -3.34 -11.71
C PRO A 207 3.87 -2.62 -10.54
N VAL A 208 3.07 -1.93 -9.73
CA VAL A 208 3.58 -1.28 -8.53
C VAL A 208 4.24 -2.35 -7.67
N GLU A 209 5.50 -2.14 -7.28
CA GLU A 209 6.17 -3.08 -6.40
C GLU A 209 5.49 -3.10 -5.03
N LEU A 210 5.19 -4.29 -4.55
CA LEU A 210 4.64 -4.55 -3.24
C LEU A 210 5.69 -5.26 -2.40
N PHE A 211 6.13 -4.61 -1.34
CA PHE A 211 7.01 -5.16 -0.31
C PHE A 211 6.16 -5.79 0.78
N ILE A 212 6.40 -7.06 1.08
CA ILE A 212 5.68 -7.81 2.11
C ILE A 212 6.72 -8.39 3.07
N ASP A 213 6.48 -8.21 4.37
CA ASP A 213 7.30 -8.80 5.42
C ASP A 213 6.43 -9.32 6.58
N GLY A 214 7.00 -10.17 7.43
CA GLY A 214 6.30 -10.70 8.59
C GLY A 214 5.22 -11.75 8.27
N GLN A 215 5.16 -12.30 7.06
CA GLN A 215 4.22 -13.37 6.68
C GLN A 215 4.33 -14.58 7.64
N THR A 216 5.55 -14.95 7.98
CA THR A 216 5.82 -16.06 8.92
C THR A 216 5.27 -15.77 10.32
N ASN A 217 5.36 -14.51 10.79
CA ASN A 217 4.80 -14.10 12.07
C ASN A 217 3.30 -14.33 12.12
N LEU A 218 2.61 -14.00 11.03
CA LEU A 218 1.18 -14.17 10.92
C LEU A 218 0.78 -15.64 10.87
N LEU A 219 1.47 -16.45 10.06
CA LEU A 219 1.22 -17.89 9.95
C LEU A 219 1.48 -18.67 11.24
N MET A 220 2.44 -18.19 12.06
CA MET A 220 2.74 -18.77 13.38
C MET A 220 1.87 -18.22 14.51
N ASN A 221 0.97 -17.27 14.20
CA ASN A 221 0.14 -16.66 15.23
C ASN A 221 -0.88 -17.65 15.76
N GLN A 222 -0.86 -17.86 17.08
CA GLN A 222 -1.76 -18.81 17.76
C GLN A 222 -3.24 -18.39 17.73
N ARG A 223 -3.55 -17.16 17.34
CA ARG A 223 -4.94 -16.66 17.18
C ARG A 223 -5.56 -17.09 15.84
N LEU A 224 -4.79 -17.62 14.91
CA LEU A 224 -5.25 -18.24 13.66
C LEU A 224 -5.27 -19.76 13.84
N TYR A 225 -6.39 -20.29 14.29
CA TYR A 225 -6.51 -21.69 14.70
C TYR A 225 -6.79 -22.65 13.54
N GLU A 226 -7.42 -22.18 12.47
CA GLU A 226 -7.86 -23.02 11.37
C GLU A 226 -6.76 -23.20 10.31
N GLU A 227 -6.50 -24.45 9.92
CA GLU A 227 -5.55 -24.76 8.83
C GLU A 227 -6.01 -24.17 7.48
N ASP A 228 -7.33 -24.09 7.28
CA ASP A 228 -7.93 -23.48 6.08
C ASP A 228 -7.65 -21.98 6.02
N ALA A 229 -7.67 -21.28 7.17
CA ALA A 229 -7.33 -19.85 7.25
C ALA A 229 -5.86 -19.59 6.88
N LYS A 230 -4.93 -20.46 7.32
CA LYS A 230 -3.51 -20.36 6.95
C LYS A 230 -3.29 -20.61 5.47
N THR A 231 -3.99 -21.57 4.90
CA THR A 231 -3.93 -21.86 3.46
C THR A 231 -4.44 -20.67 2.64
N SER A 232 -5.57 -20.10 3.04
CA SER A 232 -6.15 -18.89 2.41
C SER A 232 -5.20 -17.70 2.49
N LEU A 233 -4.50 -17.52 3.62
CA LEU A 233 -3.47 -16.47 3.78
C LEU A 233 -2.31 -16.65 2.80
N ILE A 234 -1.80 -17.86 2.65
CA ILE A 234 -0.71 -18.14 1.70
C ILE A 234 -1.17 -17.79 0.29
N GLN A 235 -2.36 -18.24 -0.10
CA GLN A 235 -2.93 -17.94 -1.42
C GLN A 235 -3.12 -16.44 -1.64
N ALA A 236 -3.60 -15.71 -0.63
CA ALA A 236 -3.76 -14.26 -0.71
C ALA A 236 -2.41 -13.54 -0.91
N PHE A 237 -1.35 -13.97 -0.22
CA PHE A 237 -0.01 -13.41 -0.44
C PHE A 237 0.59 -13.75 -1.80
N GLU A 238 0.22 -14.89 -2.40
CA GLU A 238 0.60 -15.24 -3.78
C GLU A 238 -0.16 -14.38 -4.79
N GLN A 239 -1.43 -14.06 -4.51
CA GLN A 239 -2.28 -13.21 -5.35
C GLN A 239 -2.04 -11.70 -5.07
N LYS A 240 -0.83 -11.24 -5.35
CA LYS A 240 -0.44 -9.83 -5.12
C LYS A 240 -1.38 -8.80 -5.78
N SER A 241 -2.05 -9.16 -6.88
CA SER A 241 -2.99 -8.28 -7.57
C SER A 241 -4.16 -7.86 -6.69
N THR A 242 -4.79 -8.79 -5.97
CA THR A 242 -5.92 -8.51 -5.08
C THR A 242 -5.51 -7.64 -3.90
N ILE A 243 -4.33 -7.91 -3.31
CA ILE A 243 -3.78 -7.03 -2.27
C ILE A 243 -3.58 -5.61 -2.81
N MET A 244 -3.05 -5.48 -4.02
CA MET A 244 -2.82 -4.18 -4.66
C MET A 244 -4.13 -3.43 -4.90
N GLU A 245 -5.20 -4.09 -5.33
CA GLU A 245 -6.52 -3.47 -5.55
C GLU A 245 -7.06 -2.84 -4.26
N ILE A 246 -6.97 -3.53 -3.12
CA ILE A 246 -7.40 -3.00 -1.83
C ILE A 246 -6.52 -1.82 -1.38
N LEU A 247 -5.20 -1.93 -1.56
CA LEU A 247 -4.29 -0.83 -1.23
C LEU A 247 -4.54 0.40 -2.12
N ASP A 248 -4.95 0.19 -3.38
CA ASP A 248 -5.31 1.26 -4.31
C ASP A 248 -6.61 1.95 -3.92
N GLN A 249 -7.63 1.21 -3.49
CA GLN A 249 -8.89 1.78 -2.94
C GLN A 249 -8.62 2.68 -1.71
N THR A 250 -7.62 2.31 -0.89
CA THR A 250 -7.20 3.14 0.25
C THR A 250 -6.64 4.49 -0.21
N MET A 251 -5.89 4.53 -1.31
CA MET A 251 -5.36 5.79 -1.85
C MET A 251 -6.44 6.77 -2.28
N GLU A 252 -7.56 6.27 -2.81
CA GLU A 252 -8.70 7.10 -3.23
C GLU A 252 -9.40 7.77 -2.04
N SER A 253 -9.38 7.13 -0.88
CA SER A 253 -10.12 7.58 0.31
C SER A 253 -9.37 8.55 1.22
N GLN A 254 -8.09 8.79 1.00
CA GLN A 254 -7.25 9.71 1.76
C GLN A 254 -7.32 9.54 3.29
N GLY A 255 -6.93 8.39 3.81
CA GLY A 255 -6.95 8.18 5.26
C GLY A 255 -6.46 6.81 5.68
N THR A 256 -6.71 6.48 6.94
CA THR A 256 -6.54 5.12 7.44
C THR A 256 -7.85 4.36 7.24
N ARG A 257 -7.76 3.16 6.68
CA ARG A 257 -8.89 2.24 6.55
C ARG A 257 -8.61 0.95 7.30
N ILE A 258 -9.67 0.41 7.89
CA ILE A 258 -9.63 -0.86 8.61
C ILE A 258 -10.70 -1.75 8.00
N TYR A 259 -10.28 -2.88 7.44
CA TYR A 259 -11.15 -3.91 6.89
C TYR A 259 -11.15 -5.10 7.85
N ILE A 260 -12.32 -5.52 8.32
CA ILE A 260 -12.49 -6.53 9.37
C ILE A 260 -13.11 -7.78 8.77
N GLY A 261 -12.46 -8.93 8.90
CA GLY A 261 -13.02 -10.21 8.51
C GLY A 261 -13.52 -10.22 7.07
N LEU A 262 -14.79 -10.48 6.87
CA LEU A 262 -15.43 -10.53 5.55
C LEU A 262 -15.41 -9.22 4.75
N GLU A 263 -15.12 -8.08 5.38
CA GLU A 263 -15.03 -6.80 4.69
C GLU A 263 -13.77 -6.72 3.81
N ASN A 264 -12.76 -7.56 4.08
CA ASN A 264 -11.60 -7.65 3.21
C ASN A 264 -11.93 -8.52 1.98
N GLU A 265 -11.74 -7.98 0.80
CA GLU A 265 -11.96 -8.68 -0.47
C GLU A 265 -10.93 -9.82 -0.73
N LEU A 266 -10.00 -10.04 0.21
CA LEU A 266 -9.02 -11.13 0.15
C LEU A 266 -9.63 -12.49 0.52
N GLY A 267 -10.87 -12.53 1.00
CA GLY A 267 -11.50 -13.76 1.49
C GLY A 267 -10.96 -14.26 2.83
N LEU A 268 -10.23 -13.41 3.56
CA LEU A 268 -9.58 -13.74 4.82
C LEU A 268 -10.50 -13.43 6.01
N GLN A 269 -11.47 -14.30 6.27
CA GLN A 269 -12.50 -14.09 7.29
C GLN A 269 -11.95 -13.90 8.73
N GLU A 270 -10.84 -14.55 9.06
CA GLU A 270 -10.23 -14.47 10.38
C GLU A 270 -9.19 -13.34 10.51
N CYS A 271 -8.98 -12.57 9.45
CA CYS A 271 -7.98 -11.52 9.41
C CYS A 271 -8.62 -10.15 9.23
N SER A 272 -7.95 -9.15 9.76
CA SER A 272 -8.20 -7.74 9.47
C SER A 272 -7.00 -7.12 8.77
N LEU A 273 -7.29 -6.13 7.93
CA LEU A 273 -6.29 -5.36 7.21
C LEU A 273 -6.45 -3.89 7.61
N ILE A 274 -5.39 -3.31 8.15
CA ILE A 274 -5.30 -1.88 8.43
C ILE A 274 -4.41 -1.27 7.35
N THR A 275 -4.89 -0.22 6.68
CA THR A 275 -4.15 0.46 5.62
C THR A 275 -4.12 1.97 5.86
N ALA A 276 -3.04 2.61 5.45
CA ALA A 276 -2.89 4.05 5.48
C ALA A 276 -2.09 4.55 4.28
N CYS A 277 -2.43 5.73 3.76
CA CYS A 277 -1.66 6.36 2.71
C CYS A 277 -0.41 7.03 3.27
N TYR A 278 0.68 7.00 2.52
CA TYR A 278 1.86 7.80 2.79
C TYR A 278 2.13 8.80 1.65
N GLY A 279 2.70 9.94 2.00
CA GLY A 279 2.93 11.06 1.09
C GLY A 279 2.52 12.38 1.71
N ASN A 280 2.34 13.40 0.89
CA ASN A 280 1.87 14.71 1.30
C ASN A 280 0.36 14.84 1.04
N LYS A 281 -0.34 15.73 1.77
CA LYS A 281 -1.79 15.98 1.61
C LYS A 281 -2.26 16.18 0.17
N HIS A 282 -1.39 16.69 -0.72
CA HIS A 282 -1.70 16.96 -2.13
C HIS A 282 -1.08 15.93 -3.09
N ASN A 283 -0.25 15.01 -2.59
CA ASN A 283 0.44 14.03 -3.41
C ASN A 283 0.68 12.75 -2.60
N MET A 284 -0.34 11.88 -2.56
CA MET A 284 -0.22 10.56 -1.97
C MET A 284 0.69 9.70 -2.85
N LEU A 285 1.72 9.13 -2.28
CA LEU A 285 2.73 8.38 -3.01
C LEU A 285 2.41 6.89 -3.08
N GLY A 286 1.90 6.32 -1.99
CA GLY A 286 1.59 4.92 -1.89
C GLY A 286 0.83 4.58 -0.60
N THR A 287 0.74 3.30 -0.30
CA THR A 287 -0.01 2.78 0.84
C THR A 287 0.89 1.87 1.67
N ILE A 288 0.74 1.94 2.98
CA ILE A 288 1.25 0.96 3.94
C ILE A 288 0.07 0.21 4.54
N GLY A 289 0.30 -1.05 4.91
CA GLY A 289 -0.74 -1.85 5.54
C GLY A 289 -0.19 -2.90 6.49
N VAL A 290 -1.07 -3.40 7.36
CA VAL A 290 -0.79 -4.51 8.26
C VAL A 290 -1.94 -5.49 8.18
N ILE A 291 -1.62 -6.76 7.95
CA ILE A 291 -2.57 -7.87 8.05
C ILE A 291 -2.30 -8.61 9.36
N GLY A 292 -3.34 -8.72 10.16
CA GLY A 292 -3.32 -9.45 11.42
C GLY A 292 -4.63 -10.19 11.67
N PRO A 293 -4.75 -10.96 12.76
CA PRO A 293 -6.03 -11.58 13.13
C PRO A 293 -7.08 -10.50 13.45
N THR A 294 -8.37 -10.82 13.28
CA THR A 294 -9.48 -9.89 13.59
C THR A 294 -9.43 -9.36 15.02
N SER A 295 -8.82 -10.12 15.92
CA SER A 295 -8.63 -9.78 17.34
C SER A 295 -7.27 -9.11 17.64
N MET A 296 -6.61 -8.51 16.63
CA MET A 296 -5.38 -7.73 16.86
C MET A 296 -5.68 -6.45 17.65
N ASP A 297 -4.71 -6.06 18.49
CA ASP A 297 -4.81 -4.88 19.37
C ASP A 297 -4.54 -3.60 18.59
#